data_c6b4da1e2b0e8122aa32465db35e33a4
#
_entry.id   c6b4da1e2b0e8122aa32465db35e33a4
#
_cell.length_a   1.000
_cell.length_b   1.000
_cell.length_c   1.000
_cell.angle_alpha   90.00
_cell.angle_beta   90.00
_cell.angle_gamma   90.00
#
_symmetry.space_group_name_H-M   'P 1'
#
loop_
_entity.id
_entity.type
_entity.pdbx_description
1 polymer ?
#
loop_
_entity_poly.entity_id
_entity_poly.type
_entity_poly.pdbx_seq_one_letter_code
_entity_poly.pdbx_strand_id
1 'polypeptide(L)' 'MNVTPTPDQEQAALAWLSLLHDQPTSGDQATFSRWLRADPAHVEAYAQAQVLWELSEVPARQLADEDALALQGYLKAM' A
#
# COMPACT_ATOMS: atom_id res chain seq x y z
N MET A 1 9.91 0.65 -22.61
CA MET A 1 9.91 -0.76 -22.24
C MET A 1 8.91 -0.95 -21.11
N ASN A 2 7.97 -1.85 -21.31
CA ASN A 2 6.93 -2.06 -20.28
C ASN A 2 7.43 -3.04 -19.24
N VAL A 3 7.52 -2.56 -18.01
CA VAL A 3 7.87 -3.40 -16.89
C VAL A 3 6.57 -3.77 -16.19
N THR A 4 6.14 -5.01 -16.38
CA THR A 4 4.90 -5.49 -15.78
C THR A 4 5.24 -6.48 -14.68
N PRO A 5 4.93 -6.19 -13.44
CA PRO A 5 5.21 -7.12 -12.34
C PRO A 5 4.36 -8.37 -12.45
N THR A 6 4.94 -9.49 -12.04
CA THR A 6 4.20 -10.75 -11.95
C THR A 6 3.34 -10.75 -10.68
N PRO A 7 2.33 -11.63 -10.60
CA PRO A 7 1.54 -11.74 -9.36
C PRO A 7 2.41 -12.05 -8.14
N ASP A 8 3.47 -12.83 -8.30
CA ASP A 8 4.38 -13.12 -7.19
C ASP A 8 5.09 -11.85 -6.73
N GLN A 9 5.51 -11.00 -7.68
CA GLN A 9 6.16 -9.74 -7.35
C GLN A 9 5.17 -8.78 -6.69
N GLU A 10 3.94 -8.78 -7.13
CA GLU A 10 2.90 -7.95 -6.52
C GLU A 10 2.62 -8.39 -5.09
N GLN A 11 2.56 -9.68 -4.84
CA GLN A 11 2.38 -10.20 -3.49
C GLN A 11 3.56 -9.87 -2.60
N ALA A 12 4.77 -9.99 -3.13
CA ALA A 12 5.97 -9.62 -2.39
C ALA A 12 5.94 -8.14 -2.02
N ALA A 13 5.52 -7.30 -2.95
CA ALA A 13 5.42 -5.86 -2.71
C ALA A 13 4.42 -5.56 -1.59
N LEU A 14 3.28 -6.22 -1.59
CA LEU A 14 2.28 -6.05 -0.54
C LEU A 14 2.82 -6.53 0.81
N ALA A 15 3.56 -7.63 0.80
CA ALA A 15 4.18 -8.14 2.03
C ALA A 15 5.19 -7.14 2.58
N TRP A 16 6.02 -6.55 1.71
CA TRP A 16 6.97 -5.53 2.14
C TRP A 16 6.27 -4.31 2.68
N LEU A 17 5.22 -3.89 2.01
CA LEU A 17 4.47 -2.71 2.42
C LEU A 17 3.86 -2.92 3.80
N SER A 18 3.28 -4.08 4.04
CA SER A 18 2.73 -4.44 5.34
C SER A 18 3.81 -4.45 6.41
N LEU A 19 4.96 -5.05 6.09
CA LEU A 19 6.08 -5.11 7.03
C LEU A 19 6.60 -3.72 7.37
N LEU A 20 6.73 -2.87 6.37
CA LEU A 20 7.25 -1.51 6.57
C LEU A 20 6.27 -0.62 7.32
N HIS A 21 4.98 -0.93 7.27
CA HIS A 21 3.97 -0.20 8.03
C HIS A 21 3.90 -0.68 9.47
N ASP A 22 4.38 -1.87 9.74
CA ASP A 22 4.46 -2.39 11.10
C ASP A 22 5.68 -1.78 11.79
N GLN A 23 6.63 -2.54 12.23
CA GLN A 23 7.84 -2.00 12.84
C GLN A 23 9.06 -2.60 12.17
N PRO A 24 9.49 -2.03 11.05
CA PRO A 24 10.61 -2.60 10.32
C PRO A 24 11.92 -2.37 11.06
N THR A 25 12.78 -3.38 11.06
CA THR A 25 14.13 -3.25 11.58
C THR A 25 15.03 -2.65 10.50
N SER A 26 16.26 -2.23 10.88
CA SER A 26 17.22 -1.77 9.89
C SER A 26 17.60 -2.88 8.93
N GLY A 27 17.63 -4.13 9.39
CA GLY A 27 17.84 -5.28 8.51
C GLY A 27 16.73 -5.45 7.49
N ASP A 28 15.49 -5.24 7.92
CA ASP A 28 14.34 -5.30 7.00
C ASP A 28 14.42 -4.22 5.94
N GLN A 29 14.79 -3.01 6.32
CA GLN A 29 14.93 -1.90 5.38
C GLN A 29 16.04 -2.15 4.38
N ALA A 30 17.16 -2.70 4.81
CA ALA A 30 18.27 -3.04 3.92
C ALA A 30 17.87 -4.13 2.94
N THR A 31 17.16 -5.14 3.41
CA THR A 31 16.67 -6.21 2.55
C THR A 31 15.66 -5.70 1.55
N PHE A 32 14.78 -4.81 1.98
CA PHE A 32 13.80 -4.19 1.09
C PHE A 32 14.48 -3.38 0.00
N SER A 33 15.47 -2.56 0.36
CA SER A 33 16.22 -1.78 -0.63
C SER A 33 16.90 -2.68 -1.65
N ARG A 34 17.44 -3.79 -1.19
CA ARG A 34 18.07 -4.76 -2.08
C ARG A 34 17.05 -5.39 -3.01
N TRP A 35 15.89 -5.72 -2.49
CA TRP A 35 14.80 -6.28 -3.28
C TRP A 35 14.35 -5.30 -4.36
N LEU A 36 14.22 -4.02 -4.01
CA LEU A 36 13.82 -3.00 -4.98
C LEU A 36 14.82 -2.88 -6.13
N ARG A 37 16.12 -3.03 -5.84
CA ARG A 37 17.15 -2.91 -6.87
C ARG A 37 17.33 -4.18 -7.67
N ALA A 38 16.81 -5.29 -7.19
CA ALA A 38 17.02 -6.58 -7.86
C ALA A 38 16.33 -6.63 -9.22
N ASP A 39 15.20 -5.92 -9.36
CA ASP A 39 14.43 -5.96 -10.60
C ASP A 39 13.61 -4.66 -10.70
N PRO A 40 13.64 -3.97 -11.86
CA PRO A 40 12.78 -2.78 -12.04
C PRO A 40 11.30 -3.09 -11.85
N ALA A 41 10.87 -4.32 -12.12
CA ALA A 41 9.49 -4.72 -11.88
C ALA A 41 9.12 -4.66 -10.41
N HIS A 42 10.07 -4.84 -9.51
CA HIS A 42 9.82 -4.74 -8.08
C HIS A 42 9.46 -3.31 -7.67
N VAL A 43 10.11 -2.32 -8.26
CA VAL A 43 9.79 -0.92 -8.00
C VAL A 43 8.37 -0.63 -8.47
N GLU A 44 8.03 -1.10 -9.65
CA GLU A 44 6.69 -0.90 -10.21
C GLU A 44 5.64 -1.61 -9.35
N ALA A 45 5.92 -2.84 -8.94
CA ALA A 45 5.01 -3.58 -8.09
C ALA A 45 4.79 -2.88 -6.76
N TYR A 46 5.85 -2.36 -6.17
CA TYR A 46 5.74 -1.65 -4.90
C TYR A 46 4.95 -0.35 -5.04
N ALA A 47 5.19 0.38 -6.12
CA ALA A 47 4.45 1.62 -6.38
C ALA A 47 2.96 1.34 -6.53
N GLN A 48 2.60 0.29 -7.26
CA GLN A 48 1.21 -0.11 -7.41
C GLN A 48 0.62 -0.57 -6.08
N ALA A 49 1.40 -1.31 -5.31
CA ALA A 49 0.94 -1.78 -3.99
C ALA A 49 0.67 -0.61 -3.07
N GLN A 50 1.49 0.44 -3.12
CA GLN A 50 1.26 1.64 -2.31
C GLN A 50 -0.05 2.32 -2.67
N VAL A 51 -0.34 2.42 -3.95
CA VAL A 51 -1.60 3.01 -4.40
C VAL A 51 -2.78 2.20 -3.89
N LEU A 52 -2.71 0.89 -4.05
CA LEU A 52 -3.78 0.01 -3.56
C LEU A 52 -3.91 0.07 -2.05
N TRP A 53 -2.79 0.15 -1.34
CA TRP A 53 -2.80 0.24 0.10
C TRP A 53 -3.49 1.51 0.56
N GLU A 54 -3.16 2.63 -0.06
CA GLU A 54 -3.78 3.90 0.28
C GLU A 54 -5.27 3.90 -0.04
N LEU A 55 -5.65 3.31 -1.16
CA LEU A 55 -7.05 3.25 -1.55
C LEU A 55 -7.87 2.35 -0.63
N SER A 56 -7.26 1.30 -0.09
CA SER A 56 -8.01 0.40 0.81
C SER A 56 -7.91 0.81 2.26
N GLU A 57 -6.73 1.24 2.72
CA GLU A 57 -6.54 1.57 4.13
C GLU A 57 -7.14 2.92 4.49
N VAL A 58 -6.86 3.94 3.71
CA VAL A 58 -7.38 5.27 3.98
C VAL A 58 -8.91 5.29 3.95
N PRO A 59 -9.57 4.77 2.89
CA PRO A 59 -11.03 4.70 2.94
C PRO A 59 -11.56 3.84 4.07
N ALA A 60 -10.89 2.74 4.40
CA ALA A 60 -11.37 1.86 5.46
C ALA A 60 -11.32 2.55 6.82
N ARG A 61 -10.25 3.27 7.10
CA ARG A 61 -10.13 4.01 8.35
C ARG A 61 -11.05 5.20 8.40
N GLN A 62 -11.09 5.95 7.33
CA GLN A 62 -11.94 7.13 7.25
C GLN A 62 -13.40 6.73 7.20
N LEU A 63 -13.71 5.58 6.62
CA LEU A 63 -15.07 5.07 6.66
C LEU A 63 -15.47 4.71 8.09
N ALA A 64 -14.53 4.24 8.90
CA ALA A 64 -14.82 3.95 10.29
C ALA A 64 -15.04 5.23 11.10
N ASP A 65 -14.28 6.27 10.80
CA ASP A 65 -14.31 7.52 11.57
C ASP A 65 -15.06 8.63 10.85
N GLU A 66 -14.72 8.87 9.58
CA GLU A 66 -15.27 9.98 8.83
C GLU A 66 -16.53 9.61 8.07
N ASP A 67 -16.69 8.34 7.73
CA ASP A 67 -17.89 7.93 7.00
C ASP A 67 -19.13 8.16 7.83
N ALA A 68 -19.04 7.91 9.12
CA ALA A 68 -20.15 8.21 10.02
C ALA A 68 -20.45 9.69 10.03
N LEU A 69 -19.40 10.52 10.03
CA LEU A 69 -19.58 11.97 10.01
C LEU A 69 -20.05 12.46 8.65
N ALA A 70 -19.48 11.91 7.60
CA ALA A 70 -19.87 12.30 6.25
C ALA A 70 -21.29 11.89 5.93
N LEU A 71 -21.69 10.70 6.35
CA LEU A 71 -23.06 10.23 6.20
C LEU A 71 -24.04 11.10 6.97
N GLN A 72 -23.68 11.44 8.19
CA GLN A 72 -24.51 12.32 8.98
C GLN A 72 -24.65 13.69 8.35
N GLY A 73 -23.54 14.19 7.80
CA GLY A 73 -23.56 15.44 7.06
C GLY A 73 -24.45 15.38 5.83
N TYR A 74 -24.38 14.27 5.12
CA TYR A 74 -25.24 14.05 3.97
C TYR A 74 -26.70 14.00 4.36
N LEU A 75 -26.99 13.25 5.38
CA LEU A 75 -28.37 13.10 5.83
C LEU A 75 -28.93 14.43 6.36
N LYS A 76 -28.08 15.20 6.99
CA LYS A 76 -28.49 16.51 7.47
C LYS A 76 -28.66 17.52 6.35
N ALA A 77 -27.86 17.38 5.31
CA ALA A 77 -27.95 18.27 4.15
C ALA A 77 -29.18 17.99 3.32
N MET A 78 -29.72 16.80 3.42
CA MET A 78 -30.95 16.46 2.77
C MET A 78 -32.13 16.83 3.63
#